data_ee12f49099099b546f64eedf9975f99d
#
_entry.id   ee12f49099099b546f64eedf9975f99d
#
_cell.length_a   1.000
_cell.length_b   1.000
_cell.length_c   1.000
_cell.angle_alpha   90.00
_cell.angle_beta   90.00
_cell.angle_gamma   90.00
#
_symmetry.space_group_name_H-M   'P 1'
#
loop_
_entity.id
_entity.type
_entity.pdbx_description
1 polymer ?
#
loop_
_entity_poly.entity_id
_entity_poly.type
_entity_poly.pdbx_seq_one_letter_code
_entity_poly.pdbx_strand_id
1 'polypeptide(L)'
;MELSPKPQLSAEEQRVLGSLIEKSKVTPEYYPMSLNGLQSACNQKTARRPIAQYTDETIINTLAILKKRGLIAHVVGGGSRVTKYKHNLAIQFPLLPSELAIICLLLLRGPLTAGEINSNSGSIYDFEALEDITSQLEKLATEGFVKALEKQPGHKEIRYIHLLGDVNLAQFEQTHGTPENTDALHKRIENLEQELAQLKQQFQEFWDELH
;
A
#
# COMPACT_ATOMS: atom_id res chain seq x y z
N MET A 1 30.01 -8.90 3.83
CA MET A 1 28.85 -9.32 4.62
C MET A 1 27.83 -9.84 3.62
N GLU A 2 27.65 -11.17 3.55
CA GLU A 2 26.64 -11.75 2.65
C GLU A 2 25.26 -11.30 3.10
N LEU A 3 24.53 -10.61 2.22
CA LEU A 3 23.15 -10.22 2.47
C LEU A 3 22.33 -11.51 2.56
N SER A 4 21.59 -11.67 3.63
CA SER A 4 20.64 -12.77 3.78
C SER A 4 19.74 -12.84 2.53
N PRO A 5 19.42 -14.06 2.05
CA PRO A 5 18.55 -14.20 0.89
C PRO A 5 17.22 -13.49 1.16
N LYS A 6 16.73 -12.74 0.15
CA LYS A 6 15.46 -12.02 0.27
C LYS A 6 14.31 -13.00 0.46
N PRO A 7 13.38 -12.70 1.37
CA PRO A 7 12.25 -13.58 1.63
C PRO A 7 11.30 -13.62 0.43
N GLN A 8 10.82 -14.80 0.08
CA GLN A 8 9.69 -14.95 -0.82
C GLN A 8 8.42 -15.00 0.02
N LEU A 9 7.64 -13.93 -0.03
CA LEU A 9 6.43 -13.69 0.77
C LEU A 9 5.18 -14.10 -0.01
N SER A 10 4.25 -14.80 0.65
CA SER A 10 2.89 -14.99 0.13
C SER A 10 2.11 -13.66 0.11
N ALA A 11 0.95 -13.63 -0.55
CA ALA A 11 0.10 -12.44 -0.61
C ALA A 11 -0.34 -11.96 0.80
N GLU A 12 -0.63 -12.91 1.71
CA GLU A 12 -0.98 -12.63 3.09
C GLU A 12 0.21 -12.05 3.87
N GLU A 13 1.40 -12.63 3.67
CA GLU A 13 2.63 -12.16 4.30
C GLU A 13 3.00 -10.74 3.83
N GLN A 14 2.87 -10.46 2.52
CA GLN A 14 3.06 -9.12 1.95
C GLN A 14 2.09 -8.11 2.59
N ARG A 15 0.81 -8.48 2.70
CA ARG A 15 -0.22 -7.63 3.29
C ARG A 15 0.03 -7.34 4.76
N VAL A 16 0.33 -8.37 5.56
CA VAL A 16 0.57 -8.24 7.01
C VAL A 16 1.83 -7.41 7.25
N LEU A 17 2.93 -7.73 6.56
CA LEU A 17 4.19 -7.01 6.72
C LEU A 17 4.07 -5.55 6.28
N GLY A 18 3.48 -5.30 5.11
CA GLY A 18 3.24 -3.95 4.60
C GLY A 18 2.34 -3.12 5.53
N SER A 19 1.28 -3.74 6.10
CA SER A 19 0.41 -3.05 7.07
C SER A 19 1.15 -2.68 8.36
N LEU A 20 2.02 -3.56 8.87
CA LEU A 20 2.85 -3.25 10.04
C LEU A 20 3.85 -2.11 9.76
N ILE A 21 4.47 -2.10 8.58
CA ILE A 21 5.38 -1.02 8.19
C ILE A 21 4.62 0.30 8.09
N GLU A 22 3.50 0.33 7.36
CA GLU A 22 2.67 1.53 7.21
C GLU A 22 2.25 2.09 8.58
N LYS A 23 1.67 1.26 9.45
CA LYS A 23 1.14 1.71 10.74
C LYS A 23 2.23 2.15 11.72
N SER A 24 3.45 1.65 11.57
CA SER A 24 4.60 2.14 12.35
C SER A 24 4.92 3.61 12.10
N LYS A 25 4.50 4.15 10.94
CA LYS A 25 4.74 5.54 10.52
C LYS A 25 3.49 6.40 10.60
N VAL A 26 2.35 5.87 10.13
CA VAL A 26 1.10 6.63 10.01
C VAL A 26 0.38 6.79 11.36
N THR A 27 0.45 5.78 12.23
CA THR A 27 -0.22 5.78 13.54
C THR A 27 0.70 5.22 14.62
N PRO A 28 1.83 5.89 14.92
CA PRO A 28 2.83 5.40 15.86
C PRO A 28 2.29 5.23 17.29
N GLU A 29 1.26 5.98 17.69
CA GLU A 29 0.59 5.89 18.97
C GLU A 29 -0.14 4.55 19.17
N TYR A 30 -0.55 3.88 18.09
CA TYR A 30 -1.17 2.55 18.12
C TYR A 30 -0.19 1.42 17.78
N TYR A 31 1.09 1.74 17.66
CA TYR A 31 2.14 0.78 17.32
C TYR A 31 3.03 0.47 18.55
N PRO A 32 3.39 -0.79 18.83
CA PRO A 32 3.10 -2.03 18.12
C PRO A 32 1.61 -2.41 18.14
N MET A 33 1.14 -3.15 17.11
CA MET A 33 -0.27 -3.42 16.86
C MET A 33 -0.77 -4.67 17.58
N SER A 34 -2.00 -4.64 18.10
CA SER A 34 -2.73 -5.83 18.49
C SER A 34 -3.21 -6.63 17.28
N LEU A 35 -3.65 -7.89 17.49
CA LEU A 35 -4.21 -8.71 16.41
C LEU A 35 -5.39 -8.01 15.72
N ASN A 36 -6.37 -7.53 16.48
CA ASN A 36 -7.56 -6.87 15.92
C ASN A 36 -7.21 -5.59 15.13
N GLY A 37 -6.28 -4.78 15.65
CA GLY A 37 -5.81 -3.59 14.95
C GLY A 37 -5.12 -3.96 13.63
N LEU A 38 -4.32 -5.01 13.64
CA LEU A 38 -3.62 -5.49 12.44
C LEU A 38 -4.60 -6.08 11.41
N GLN A 39 -5.57 -6.88 11.84
CA GLN A 39 -6.62 -7.40 10.96
C GLN A 39 -7.38 -6.25 10.28
N SER A 40 -7.80 -5.25 11.06
CA SER A 40 -8.45 -4.05 10.51
C SER A 40 -7.57 -3.33 9.51
N ALA A 41 -6.27 -3.19 9.77
CA ALA A 41 -5.31 -2.58 8.86
C ALA A 41 -5.11 -3.38 7.57
N CYS A 42 -5.09 -4.72 7.64
CA CYS A 42 -4.98 -5.60 6.47
C CYS A 42 -6.22 -5.54 5.57
N ASN A 43 -7.41 -5.41 6.18
CA ASN A 43 -8.72 -5.46 5.54
C ASN A 43 -9.25 -4.07 5.12
N GLN A 44 -8.43 -3.01 5.17
CA GLN A 44 -8.81 -1.69 4.70
C GLN A 44 -9.24 -1.73 3.24
N LYS A 45 -10.32 -1.01 2.88
CA LYS A 45 -10.82 -0.92 1.50
C LYS A 45 -10.02 0.06 0.65
N THR A 46 -9.27 0.97 1.29
CA THR A 46 -8.43 1.96 0.63
C THR A 46 -6.96 1.64 0.83
N ALA A 47 -6.12 2.09 -0.08
CA ALA A 47 -4.66 1.89 -0.03
C ALA A 47 -4.21 0.42 0.00
N ARG A 48 -5.04 -0.50 -0.46
CA ARG A 48 -4.80 -1.95 -0.53
C ARG A 48 -5.18 -2.47 -1.91
N ARG A 49 -4.30 -3.21 -2.53
CA ARG A 49 -4.55 -3.90 -3.82
C ARG A 49 -3.92 -5.30 -3.78
N PRO A 50 -4.69 -6.34 -4.10
CA PRO A 50 -6.15 -6.34 -4.22
C PRO A 50 -6.83 -6.06 -2.88
N ILE A 51 -8.11 -5.65 -2.90
CA ILE A 51 -8.94 -5.61 -1.68
C ILE A 51 -9.15 -7.05 -1.23
N ALA A 52 -8.89 -7.33 0.03
CA ALA A 52 -9.03 -8.66 0.63
C ALA A 52 -9.72 -8.58 2.00
N GLN A 53 -10.25 -9.72 2.43
CA GLN A 53 -10.87 -9.90 3.75
C GLN A 53 -10.19 -11.10 4.42
N TYR A 54 -9.21 -10.84 5.27
CA TYR A 54 -8.50 -11.87 6.00
C TYR A 54 -9.18 -12.13 7.34
N THR A 55 -9.36 -13.41 7.68
CA THR A 55 -9.85 -13.84 9.00
C THR A 55 -8.75 -13.71 10.05
N ASP A 56 -9.13 -13.74 11.33
CA ASP A 56 -8.17 -13.79 12.45
C ASP A 56 -7.23 -14.99 12.32
N GLU A 57 -7.75 -16.15 11.95
CA GLU A 57 -6.96 -17.36 11.73
C GLU A 57 -5.89 -17.17 10.65
N THR A 58 -6.26 -16.56 9.52
CA THR A 58 -5.30 -16.23 8.45
C THR A 58 -4.20 -15.32 8.95
N ILE A 59 -4.55 -14.28 9.69
CA ILE A 59 -3.56 -13.33 10.24
C ILE A 59 -2.66 -14.02 11.27
N ILE A 60 -3.20 -14.83 12.16
CA ILE A 60 -2.43 -15.56 13.19
C ILE A 60 -1.41 -16.50 12.53
N ASN A 61 -1.86 -17.29 11.54
CA ASN A 61 -0.99 -18.21 10.81
C ASN A 61 0.13 -17.44 10.06
N THR A 62 -0.22 -16.34 9.41
CA THR A 62 0.75 -15.48 8.72
C THR A 62 1.77 -14.87 9.68
N LEU A 63 1.32 -14.40 10.84
CA LEU A 63 2.21 -13.86 11.89
C LEU A 63 3.17 -14.94 12.41
N ALA A 64 2.72 -16.18 12.57
CA ALA A 64 3.58 -17.28 13.00
C ALA A 64 4.71 -17.54 11.97
N ILE A 65 4.39 -17.52 10.68
CA ILE A 65 5.36 -17.69 9.59
C ILE A 65 6.35 -16.51 9.55
N LEU A 66 5.85 -15.27 9.55
CA LEU A 66 6.70 -14.07 9.54
C LEU A 66 7.63 -13.99 10.77
N LYS A 67 7.15 -14.41 11.93
CA LYS A 67 7.96 -14.51 13.15
C LYS A 67 9.07 -15.55 13.00
N LYS A 68 8.76 -16.74 12.48
CA LYS A 68 9.77 -17.80 12.23
C LYS A 68 10.86 -17.32 11.28
N ARG A 69 10.51 -16.45 10.32
CA ARG A 69 11.45 -15.82 9.39
C ARG A 69 12.18 -14.60 10.00
N GLY A 70 11.84 -14.20 11.25
CA GLY A 70 12.43 -13.03 11.92
C GLY A 70 11.98 -11.68 11.36
N LEU A 71 11.00 -11.66 10.44
CA LEU A 71 10.51 -10.44 9.79
C LEU A 71 9.60 -9.60 10.70
N ILE A 72 9.09 -10.21 11.77
CA ILE A 72 8.32 -9.54 12.82
C ILE A 72 8.80 -9.97 14.21
N ALA A 73 8.47 -9.17 15.22
CA ALA A 73 8.65 -9.50 16.62
C ALA A 73 7.36 -9.34 17.41
N HIS A 74 7.22 -10.15 18.46
CA HIS A 74 6.21 -9.96 19.50
C HIS A 74 6.71 -8.96 20.54
N VAL A 75 5.81 -8.12 21.01
CA VAL A 75 6.05 -7.23 22.14
C VAL A 75 4.97 -7.51 23.18
N VAL A 76 5.41 -7.89 24.36
CA VAL A 76 4.54 -8.00 25.53
C VAL A 76 4.80 -6.77 26.37
N GLY A 77 3.84 -5.86 26.43
CA GLY A 77 3.97 -4.62 27.19
C GLY A 77 3.83 -4.85 28.70
N GLY A 78 4.60 -4.12 29.52
CA GLY A 78 4.46 -4.14 30.96
C GLY A 78 3.03 -3.74 31.37
N GLY A 79 2.28 -4.67 31.99
CA GLY A 79 0.90 -4.46 32.44
C GLY A 79 -0.21 -4.83 31.44
N SER A 80 0.07 -5.11 30.19
CA SER A 80 -0.93 -5.60 29.23
C SER A 80 -0.73 -7.09 28.93
N ARG A 81 -1.84 -7.86 29.02
CA ARG A 81 -1.85 -9.28 28.62
C ARG A 81 -1.99 -9.48 27.12
N VAL A 82 -2.14 -8.40 26.35
CA VAL A 82 -2.36 -8.47 24.92
C VAL A 82 -1.02 -8.50 24.20
N THR A 83 -0.79 -9.54 23.43
CA THR A 83 0.36 -9.64 22.51
C THR A 83 0.25 -8.59 21.41
N LYS A 84 1.31 -7.83 21.19
CA LYS A 84 1.42 -6.87 20.11
C LYS A 84 2.53 -7.27 19.13
N TYR A 85 2.45 -6.77 17.92
CA TYR A 85 3.31 -7.16 16.81
C TYR A 85 3.99 -5.93 16.20
N LYS A 86 5.28 -6.09 15.86
CA LYS A 86 6.05 -5.08 15.14
C LYS A 86 6.86 -5.73 14.02
N HIS A 87 7.11 -4.99 12.92
CA HIS A 87 8.00 -5.43 11.85
C HIS A 87 9.47 -5.29 12.24
N ASN A 88 10.31 -6.15 11.65
CA ASN A 88 11.76 -6.14 11.79
C ASN A 88 12.46 -6.01 10.43
N LEU A 89 11.75 -5.66 9.35
CA LEU A 89 12.32 -5.67 8.00
C LEU A 89 13.58 -4.82 7.88
N ALA A 90 13.55 -3.60 8.42
CA ALA A 90 14.69 -2.69 8.40
C ALA A 90 15.85 -3.12 9.32
N ILE A 91 15.60 -4.08 10.24
CA ILE A 91 16.66 -4.67 11.08
C ILE A 91 17.37 -5.80 10.31
N GLN A 92 16.60 -6.61 9.57
CA GLN A 92 17.15 -7.71 8.77
C GLN A 92 17.86 -7.22 7.51
N PHE A 93 17.32 -6.18 6.91
CA PHE A 93 17.86 -5.53 5.72
C PHE A 93 18.08 -4.06 6.05
N PRO A 94 19.31 -3.52 5.89
CA PRO A 94 19.64 -2.15 6.28
C PRO A 94 19.01 -1.13 5.31
N LEU A 95 17.68 -1.03 5.36
CA LEU A 95 16.88 -0.13 4.54
C LEU A 95 16.75 1.25 5.21
N LEU A 96 16.94 2.30 4.44
CA LEU A 96 16.66 3.66 4.85
C LEU A 96 15.13 3.87 5.03
N PRO A 97 14.69 4.86 5.83
CA PRO A 97 13.26 5.16 5.97
C PRO A 97 12.54 5.43 4.64
N SER A 98 13.19 6.12 3.69
CA SER A 98 12.70 6.37 2.34
C SER A 98 12.52 5.07 1.53
N GLU A 99 13.51 4.18 1.57
CA GLU A 99 13.47 2.88 0.90
C GLU A 99 12.38 1.97 1.48
N LEU A 100 12.25 1.98 2.81
CA LEU A 100 11.21 1.22 3.50
C LEU A 100 9.80 1.72 3.13
N ALA A 101 9.62 3.03 2.92
CA ALA A 101 8.37 3.62 2.47
C ALA A 101 8.00 3.14 1.05
N ILE A 102 8.96 3.11 0.13
CA ILE A 102 8.76 2.60 -1.24
C ILE A 102 8.35 1.12 -1.19
N ILE A 103 9.10 0.29 -0.46
CA ILE A 103 8.78 -1.13 -0.31
C ILE A 103 7.40 -1.33 0.31
N CYS A 104 7.05 -0.57 1.34
CA CYS A 104 5.74 -0.60 1.97
C CYS A 104 4.61 -0.35 0.96
N LEU A 105 4.73 0.70 0.15
CA LEU A 105 3.73 1.03 -0.87
C LEU A 105 3.60 -0.08 -1.92
N LEU A 106 4.71 -0.64 -2.39
CA LEU A 106 4.70 -1.73 -3.36
C LEU A 106 4.09 -3.01 -2.78
N LEU A 107 4.34 -3.34 -1.51
CA LEU A 107 3.72 -4.49 -0.82
C LEU A 107 2.20 -4.34 -0.66
N LEU A 108 1.71 -3.13 -0.43
CA LEU A 108 0.30 -2.87 -0.15
C LEU A 108 -0.53 -2.59 -1.40
N ARG A 109 0.09 -1.96 -2.41
CA ARG A 109 -0.62 -1.45 -3.60
C ARG A 109 -0.21 -2.14 -4.90
N GLY A 110 0.85 -2.96 -4.88
CA GLY A 110 1.40 -3.62 -6.08
C GLY A 110 2.24 -2.68 -6.94
N PRO A 111 2.30 -2.89 -8.26
CA PRO A 111 3.14 -2.11 -9.16
C PRO A 111 2.75 -0.63 -9.22
N LEU A 112 3.72 0.26 -8.99
CA LEU A 112 3.53 1.72 -8.99
C LEU A 112 4.56 2.43 -9.86
N THR A 113 4.18 3.57 -10.45
CA THR A 113 5.11 4.53 -11.05
C THR A 113 5.77 5.39 -9.97
N ALA A 114 6.87 6.08 -10.30
CA ALA A 114 7.49 7.03 -9.38
C ALA A 114 6.53 8.15 -8.95
N GLY A 115 5.70 8.64 -9.88
CA GLY A 115 4.67 9.64 -9.60
C GLY A 115 3.58 9.13 -8.65
N GLU A 116 3.14 7.87 -8.81
CA GLU A 116 2.17 7.24 -7.88
C GLU A 116 2.78 7.01 -6.50
N ILE A 117 4.07 6.66 -6.41
CA ILE A 117 4.79 6.55 -5.14
C ILE A 117 4.81 7.91 -4.44
N ASN A 118 5.18 8.97 -5.15
CA ASN A 118 5.18 10.33 -4.61
C ASN A 118 3.82 10.73 -4.05
N SER A 119 2.77 10.53 -4.84
CA SER A 119 1.40 10.91 -4.44
C SER A 119 0.86 10.13 -3.22
N ASN A 120 1.42 8.95 -2.93
CA ASN A 120 0.94 8.06 -1.87
C ASN A 120 1.87 7.93 -0.67
N SER A 121 3.05 8.52 -0.71
CA SER A 121 4.08 8.35 0.33
C SER A 121 3.94 9.31 1.51
N GLY A 122 3.38 10.48 1.34
CA GLY A 122 3.46 11.63 2.27
C GLY A 122 3.09 11.31 3.73
N SER A 123 2.24 10.32 4.00
CA SER A 123 1.94 9.89 5.37
C SER A 123 2.96 8.91 5.96
N ILE A 124 3.81 8.28 5.12
CA ILE A 124 4.81 7.28 5.53
C ILE A 124 6.19 7.91 5.53
N TYR A 125 6.51 8.62 4.46
CA TYR A 125 7.75 9.36 4.25
C TYR A 125 7.52 10.50 3.27
N ASP A 126 7.92 11.70 3.61
CA ASP A 126 7.79 12.91 2.77
C ASP A 126 9.05 13.05 1.91
N PHE A 127 8.91 12.79 0.60
CA PHE A 127 10.00 12.98 -0.36
C PHE A 127 10.01 14.43 -0.83
N GLU A 128 11.16 15.04 -0.86
CA GLU A 128 11.32 16.44 -1.28
C GLU A 128 11.12 16.62 -2.79
N ALA A 129 11.56 15.62 -3.59
CA ALA A 129 11.48 15.67 -5.04
C ALA A 129 11.21 14.28 -5.64
N LEU A 130 10.73 14.27 -6.90
CA LEU A 130 10.49 13.03 -7.66
C LEU A 130 11.80 12.31 -7.99
N GLU A 131 12.88 13.10 -8.16
CA GLU A 131 14.23 12.63 -8.41
C GLU A 131 14.76 11.75 -7.26
N ASP A 132 14.40 12.08 -6.02
CA ASP A 132 14.77 11.29 -4.84
C ASP A 132 14.17 9.89 -4.91
N ILE A 133 12.89 9.80 -5.29
CA ILE A 133 12.19 8.52 -5.46
C ILE A 133 12.85 7.70 -6.57
N THR A 134 13.18 8.34 -7.70
CA THR A 134 13.82 7.66 -8.82
C THR A 134 15.19 7.11 -8.42
N SER A 135 16.00 7.91 -7.74
CA SER A 135 17.31 7.48 -7.20
C SER A 135 17.19 6.31 -6.22
N GLN A 136 16.20 6.36 -5.31
CA GLN A 136 15.95 5.25 -4.37
C GLN A 136 15.48 3.99 -5.09
N LEU A 137 14.64 4.11 -6.13
CA LEU A 137 14.18 2.98 -6.93
C LEU A 137 15.34 2.31 -7.70
N GLU A 138 16.26 3.09 -8.26
CA GLU A 138 17.46 2.58 -8.94
C GLU A 138 18.37 1.83 -7.95
N LYS A 139 18.59 2.40 -6.76
CA LYS A 139 19.34 1.73 -5.69
C LYS A 139 18.68 0.42 -5.27
N LEU A 140 17.39 0.44 -4.98
CA LEU A 140 16.62 -0.75 -4.60
C LEU A 140 16.60 -1.80 -5.72
N ALA A 141 16.64 -1.38 -6.99
CA ALA A 141 16.74 -2.29 -8.13
C ALA A 141 18.12 -2.95 -8.19
N THR A 142 19.20 -2.18 -7.99
CA THR A 142 20.57 -2.69 -7.92
C THR A 142 20.74 -3.68 -6.76
N GLU A 143 20.13 -3.39 -5.62
CA GLU A 143 20.12 -4.27 -4.47
C GLU A 143 19.13 -5.44 -4.62
N GLY A 144 18.31 -5.48 -5.69
CA GLY A 144 17.35 -6.54 -6.02
C GLY A 144 16.14 -6.60 -5.08
N PHE A 145 15.69 -5.47 -4.54
CA PHE A 145 14.43 -5.36 -3.80
C PHE A 145 13.25 -5.03 -4.70
N VAL A 146 13.52 -4.31 -5.78
CA VAL A 146 12.52 -3.92 -6.77
C VAL A 146 12.99 -4.24 -8.17
N LYS A 147 12.06 -4.23 -9.13
CA LYS A 147 12.33 -4.38 -10.56
C LYS A 147 11.46 -3.41 -11.33
N ALA A 148 12.04 -2.75 -12.33
CA ALA A 148 11.30 -2.02 -13.34
C ALA A 148 10.58 -3.03 -14.26
N LEU A 149 9.29 -2.83 -14.51
CA LEU A 149 8.53 -3.60 -15.49
C LEU A 149 8.74 -3.01 -16.88
N GLU A 150 8.54 -3.84 -17.90
CA GLU A 150 8.54 -3.37 -19.28
C GLU A 150 7.44 -2.31 -19.46
N LYS A 151 7.78 -1.27 -20.20
CA LYS A 151 6.85 -0.18 -20.49
C LYS A 151 5.72 -0.71 -21.38
N GLN A 152 4.50 -0.67 -20.87
CA GLN A 152 3.35 -1.11 -21.65
C GLN A 152 3.00 -0.09 -22.75
N PRO A 153 2.56 -0.55 -23.92
CA PRO A 153 2.09 0.33 -24.99
C PRO A 153 1.00 1.28 -24.49
N GLY A 154 1.11 2.57 -24.76
CA GLY A 154 0.16 3.59 -24.30
C GLY A 154 0.42 4.18 -22.92
N HIS A 155 1.28 3.58 -22.12
CA HIS A 155 1.67 4.15 -20.82
C HIS A 155 2.90 5.05 -20.95
N LYS A 156 2.86 6.23 -20.29
CA LYS A 156 3.97 7.21 -20.35
C LYS A 156 5.13 6.84 -19.42
N GLU A 157 4.84 6.19 -18.30
CA GLU A 157 5.78 5.93 -17.21
C GLU A 157 6.01 4.44 -16.97
N ILE A 158 7.21 4.12 -16.46
CA ILE A 158 7.61 2.77 -16.05
C ILE A 158 7.03 2.50 -14.66
N ARG A 159 6.50 1.29 -14.45
CA ARG A 159 6.07 0.80 -13.14
C ARG A 159 7.14 -0.05 -12.50
N TYR A 160 7.24 0.02 -11.20
CA TYR A 160 8.15 -0.75 -10.39
C TYR A 160 7.36 -1.75 -9.54
N ILE A 161 7.95 -2.93 -9.34
CA ILE A 161 7.40 -4.02 -8.54
C ILE A 161 8.43 -4.47 -7.51
N HIS A 162 8.00 -4.89 -6.32
CA HIS A 162 8.90 -5.50 -5.36
C HIS A 162 9.27 -6.94 -5.77
N LEU A 163 10.44 -7.41 -5.33
CA LEU A 163 10.94 -8.77 -5.56
C LEU A 163 10.90 -9.65 -4.29
N LEU A 164 10.11 -9.25 -3.29
CA LEU A 164 9.95 -9.95 -2.02
C LEU A 164 8.89 -11.05 -2.05
N GLY A 165 8.35 -11.38 -3.19
CA GLY A 165 7.34 -12.42 -3.38
C GLY A 165 6.65 -12.28 -4.73
N ASP A 166 5.82 -13.27 -5.06
CA ASP A 166 5.06 -13.25 -6.31
C ASP A 166 3.99 -12.15 -6.28
N VAL A 167 3.89 -11.42 -7.37
CA VAL A 167 2.86 -10.41 -7.60
C VAL A 167 2.07 -10.83 -8.84
N ASN A 168 0.77 -11.04 -8.66
CA ASN A 168 -0.11 -11.37 -9.78
C ASN A 168 -0.38 -10.11 -10.61
N LEU A 169 0.42 -9.88 -11.65
CA LEU A 169 0.32 -8.71 -12.52
C LEU A 169 -1.05 -8.59 -13.19
N ALA A 170 -1.67 -9.72 -13.56
CA ALA A 170 -2.99 -9.71 -14.21
C ALA A 170 -4.10 -9.08 -13.34
N GLN A 171 -4.00 -9.18 -12.02
CA GLN A 171 -4.95 -8.51 -11.12
C GLN A 171 -4.79 -6.98 -11.11
N PHE A 172 -3.58 -6.48 -11.40
CA PHE A 172 -3.31 -5.04 -11.44
C PHE A 172 -3.66 -4.43 -12.79
N GLU A 173 -3.53 -5.18 -13.87
CA GLU A 173 -3.92 -4.75 -15.22
C GLU A 173 -5.44 -4.56 -15.34
N GLN A 174 -6.24 -5.40 -14.69
CA GLN A 174 -7.71 -5.29 -14.68
C GLN A 174 -8.22 -4.07 -13.88
N THR A 175 -7.44 -3.54 -12.92
CA THR A 175 -7.83 -2.40 -12.08
C THR A 175 -7.35 -1.05 -12.60
N HIS A 176 -6.40 -1.04 -13.53
CA HIS A 176 -5.97 0.14 -14.26
C HIS A 176 -6.54 0.07 -15.67
N GLY A 177 -7.87 0.16 -15.77
CA GLY A 177 -8.63 -0.01 -17.01
C GLY A 177 -7.95 0.63 -18.22
N THR A 178 -8.08 -0.04 -19.33
CA THR A 178 -7.85 0.45 -20.69
C THR A 178 -8.33 1.91 -20.82
N PRO A 179 -7.80 2.69 -21.75
CA PRO A 179 -8.28 4.05 -22.06
C PRO A 179 -9.82 4.19 -22.13
N GLU A 180 -10.53 3.12 -22.55
CA GLU A 180 -11.99 3.02 -22.56
C GLU A 180 -12.65 3.21 -21.18
N ASN A 181 -11.99 2.79 -20.10
CA ASN A 181 -12.54 2.95 -18.75
C ASN A 181 -12.35 4.37 -18.21
N THR A 182 -11.35 5.11 -18.69
CA THR A 182 -11.13 6.51 -18.35
C THR A 182 -12.21 7.39 -19.00
N ASP A 183 -12.58 7.14 -20.24
CA ASP A 183 -13.65 7.85 -20.95
C ASP A 183 -15.03 7.56 -20.34
N ALA A 184 -15.28 6.32 -19.92
CA ALA A 184 -16.50 5.96 -19.22
C ALA A 184 -16.60 6.63 -17.83
N LEU A 185 -15.47 6.76 -17.13
CA LEU A 185 -15.38 7.47 -15.85
C LEU A 185 -15.57 8.99 -16.02
N HIS A 186 -14.96 9.60 -17.05
CA HIS A 186 -15.18 11.01 -17.37
C HIS A 186 -16.65 11.30 -17.69
N LYS A 187 -17.28 10.50 -18.57
CA LYS A 187 -18.71 10.61 -18.85
C LYS A 187 -19.59 10.45 -17.59
N ARG A 188 -19.18 9.57 -16.68
CA ARG A 188 -19.93 9.40 -15.42
C ARG A 188 -19.76 10.59 -14.49
N ILE A 189 -18.57 11.19 -14.43
CA ILE A 189 -18.32 12.43 -13.69
C ILE A 189 -19.16 13.56 -14.27
N GLU A 190 -19.14 13.77 -15.59
CA GLU A 190 -19.95 14.80 -16.25
C GLU A 190 -21.43 14.62 -15.97
N ASN A 191 -21.96 13.40 -16.04
CA ASN A 191 -23.36 13.11 -15.70
C ASN A 191 -23.68 13.44 -14.23
N LEU A 192 -22.81 13.05 -13.30
CA LEU A 192 -23.00 13.34 -11.88
C LEU A 192 -22.94 14.85 -11.57
N GLU A 193 -22.09 15.58 -12.26
CA GLU A 193 -22.01 17.04 -12.14
C GLU A 193 -23.29 17.71 -12.67
N GLN A 194 -23.86 17.21 -13.77
CA GLN A 194 -25.14 17.69 -14.30
C GLN A 194 -26.30 17.35 -13.37
N GLU A 195 -26.39 16.12 -12.84
CA GLU A 195 -27.40 15.73 -11.86
C GLU A 195 -27.31 16.60 -10.60
N LEU A 196 -26.09 16.89 -10.12
CA LEU A 196 -25.87 17.77 -8.98
C LEU A 196 -26.31 19.23 -9.25
N ALA A 197 -26.04 19.74 -10.45
CA ALA A 197 -26.43 21.06 -10.84
C ALA A 197 -27.97 21.19 -10.91
N GLN A 198 -28.66 20.19 -11.50
CA GLN A 198 -30.14 20.15 -11.54
C GLN A 198 -30.75 20.07 -10.14
N LEU A 199 -30.18 19.22 -9.27
CA LEU A 199 -30.66 19.09 -7.89
C LEU A 199 -30.49 20.40 -7.11
N LYS A 200 -29.36 21.09 -7.28
CA LYS A 200 -29.14 22.40 -6.66
C LYS A 200 -30.13 23.43 -7.15
N GLN A 201 -30.46 23.44 -8.45
CA GLN A 201 -31.45 24.36 -9.01
C GLN A 201 -32.85 24.07 -8.45
N GLN A 202 -33.29 22.81 -8.44
CA GLN A 202 -34.58 22.40 -7.87
C GLN A 202 -34.67 22.75 -6.38
N PHE A 203 -33.57 22.57 -5.65
CA PHE A 203 -33.54 22.97 -4.25
C PHE A 203 -33.68 24.49 -4.07
N GLN A 204 -33.02 25.28 -4.94
CA GLN A 204 -33.13 26.72 -4.89
C GLN A 204 -34.54 27.20 -5.23
N GLU A 205 -35.17 26.66 -6.28
CA GLU A 205 -36.55 26.94 -6.68
C GLU A 205 -37.54 26.62 -5.53
N PHE A 206 -37.35 25.43 -4.90
CA PHE A 206 -38.18 25.06 -3.75
C PHE A 206 -37.95 25.95 -2.52
N TRP A 207 -36.70 26.38 -2.31
CA TRP A 207 -36.39 27.32 -1.22
C TRP A 207 -37.02 28.69 -1.45
N ASP A 208 -36.98 29.16 -2.68
CA ASP A 208 -37.59 30.48 -3.07
C ASP A 208 -39.13 30.47 -3.04
N GLU A 209 -39.76 29.28 -3.24
CA GLU A 209 -41.22 29.12 -3.08
C GLU A 209 -41.67 29.10 -1.60
N LEU A 210 -40.77 28.78 -0.68
CA LEU A 210 -41.08 28.71 0.76
C LEU A 210 -40.83 30.01 1.52
N HIS A 211 -40.18 31.02 0.91
CA HIS A 211 -39.81 32.29 1.53
C HIS A 211 -40.22 33.48 0.66
#